data_04e369efd1164edc578df957befd6ee7
#
_entry.id   04e369efd1164edc578df957befd6ee7
#
_cell.length_a   1.000
_cell.length_b   1.000
_cell.length_c   1.000
_cell.angle_alpha   90.00
_cell.angle_beta   90.00
_cell.angle_gamma   90.00
#
_symmetry.space_group_name_H-M   'P 1'
#
loop_
_entity.id
_entity.type
_entity.pdbx_description
1 polymer ?
#
loop_
_entity_poly.entity_id
_entity_poly.type
_entity_poly.pdbx_seq_one_letter_code
_entity_poly.pdbx_strand_id
1 'polypeptide(L)'
;VIIYIYEIINAKGKGRDKDMLDMKELLAFSVEAKASDVHIAVGIPPKLRINGKLTEVEVPPLSPSDAAEAIASTMKERHKAILQDRGEVDFSFDSPETGRFRVNVFMDRGNMAAAYRRVETQIPRPDQLGIPREVVELYKRKRGLVLVTGPTGSGKSTTLASIINKANENLTDHIITLEDPIEYIHHHNKAIVNQREVGMDTLSYANALRAALREDPDIILVGEMRDLETISTAITAAETGHLVFSTLHTIGAASTIDRIIDIFPTNQQQQVRVQLAMVLEGVISQSLLPIASGNGRVAAFEVMLASPAIRSLIREAKTHQIQSTIQTSRALGMITMDDALYELYASGTVTREMAMTYAQDQQYLRKKMNGQ
;
A
#
# COMPACT_ATOMS: atom_id res chain seq x y z
N VAL A 1 4.03 29.91 -14.11
CA VAL A 1 3.05 28.86 -13.68
C VAL A 1 1.99 29.48 -12.74
N ILE A 2 2.32 30.47 -11.92
CA ILE A 2 1.47 31.08 -10.90
C ILE A 2 0.36 31.99 -11.50
N ILE A 3 0.63 32.68 -12.61
CA ILE A 3 -0.29 33.67 -13.24
C ILE A 3 -1.51 33.02 -13.93
N TYR A 4 -1.45 31.73 -14.29
CA TYR A 4 -2.51 31.02 -15.01
C TYR A 4 -3.71 30.61 -14.14
N ILE A 5 -3.57 30.62 -12.82
CA ILE A 5 -4.57 30.12 -11.85
C ILE A 5 -5.77 31.07 -11.74
N TYR A 6 -5.49 32.35 -11.64
CA TYR A 6 -6.52 33.41 -11.53
C TYR A 6 -7.40 33.50 -12.78
N GLU A 7 -6.83 33.24 -13.95
CA GLU A 7 -7.56 33.28 -15.23
C GLU A 7 -8.45 32.05 -15.42
N ILE A 8 -8.07 30.85 -14.95
CA ILE A 8 -8.88 29.63 -15.10
C ILE A 8 -10.07 29.64 -14.13
N ILE A 9 -9.86 30.06 -12.86
CA ILE A 9 -10.93 30.16 -11.87
C ILE A 9 -11.92 31.27 -12.25
N ASN A 10 -11.46 32.39 -12.81
CA ASN A 10 -12.32 33.49 -13.22
C ASN A 10 -12.92 33.35 -14.63
N ALA A 11 -12.31 32.57 -15.55
CA ALA A 11 -12.80 32.45 -16.91
C ALA A 11 -14.01 31.53 -17.07
N LYS A 12 -14.17 30.53 -16.16
CA LYS A 12 -15.33 29.61 -16.15
C LYS A 12 -16.49 30.06 -15.24
N GLY A 13 -16.26 31.05 -14.37
CA GLY A 13 -17.22 31.50 -13.35
C GLY A 13 -18.15 32.67 -13.76
N LYS A 14 -18.47 32.86 -15.05
CA LYS A 14 -19.46 33.86 -15.45
C LYS A 14 -20.88 33.42 -15.03
N GLY A 15 -21.28 33.79 -13.79
CA GLY A 15 -22.70 33.69 -13.37
C GLY A 15 -22.99 33.11 -11.98
N ARG A 16 -22.01 32.92 -11.10
CA ARG A 16 -22.23 32.52 -9.70
C ARG A 16 -21.60 33.53 -8.75
N ASP A 17 -22.15 33.63 -7.51
CA ASP A 17 -21.60 34.49 -6.44
C ASP A 17 -20.09 34.36 -6.37
N LYS A 18 -19.41 35.51 -6.47
CA LYS A 18 -17.97 35.64 -6.76
C LYS A 18 -17.02 35.19 -5.63
N ASP A 19 -17.54 34.70 -4.50
CA ASP A 19 -16.76 34.57 -3.25
C ASP A 19 -16.59 33.12 -2.72
N MET A 20 -17.17 32.11 -3.37
CA MET A 20 -17.17 30.75 -2.81
C MET A 20 -16.13 29.83 -3.48
N LEU A 21 -15.28 29.18 -2.66
CA LEU A 21 -14.30 28.20 -3.11
C LEU A 21 -15.00 26.93 -3.63
N ASP A 22 -14.90 26.66 -4.94
CA ASP A 22 -15.37 25.40 -5.51
C ASP A 22 -14.31 24.30 -5.28
N MET A 23 -14.64 23.33 -4.41
CA MET A 23 -13.75 22.22 -4.10
C MET A 23 -13.43 21.34 -5.30
N LYS A 24 -14.36 21.17 -6.25
CA LYS A 24 -14.11 20.38 -7.45
C LYS A 24 -13.07 21.03 -8.35
N GLU A 25 -13.18 22.36 -8.53
CA GLU A 25 -12.20 23.13 -9.31
C GLU A 25 -10.83 23.13 -8.62
N LEU A 26 -10.78 23.30 -7.29
CA LEU A 26 -9.52 23.23 -6.53
C LEU A 26 -8.86 21.84 -6.63
N LEU A 27 -9.64 20.78 -6.50
CA LEU A 27 -9.12 19.41 -6.63
C LEU A 27 -8.66 19.12 -8.07
N ALA A 28 -9.40 19.57 -9.10
CA ALA A 28 -8.97 19.45 -10.50
C ALA A 28 -7.64 20.18 -10.73
N PHE A 29 -7.54 21.40 -10.23
CA PHE A 29 -6.28 22.16 -10.29
C PHE A 29 -5.12 21.45 -9.57
N SER A 30 -5.38 20.84 -8.39
CA SER A 30 -4.35 20.10 -7.66
C SER A 30 -3.79 18.92 -8.47
N VAL A 31 -4.64 18.27 -9.29
CA VAL A 31 -4.23 17.19 -10.20
C VAL A 31 -3.33 17.72 -11.33
N GLU A 32 -3.69 18.84 -11.95
CA GLU A 32 -2.89 19.48 -13.00
C GLU A 32 -1.53 19.96 -12.46
N ALA A 33 -1.53 20.53 -11.24
CA ALA A 33 -0.32 20.97 -10.54
C ALA A 33 0.55 19.81 -10.01
N LYS A 34 0.12 18.54 -10.18
CA LYS A 34 0.78 17.35 -9.63
C LYS A 34 1.01 17.42 -8.12
N ALA A 35 0.06 18.04 -7.41
CA ALA A 35 0.09 18.09 -5.96
C ALA A 35 -0.23 16.70 -5.36
N SER A 36 0.46 16.34 -4.30
CA SER A 36 0.17 15.12 -3.53
C SER A 36 -0.97 15.32 -2.54
N ASP A 37 -1.08 16.53 -1.95
CA ASP A 37 -2.08 16.84 -0.95
C ASP A 37 -2.63 18.27 -1.16
N VAL A 38 -3.90 18.46 -0.75
CA VAL A 38 -4.56 19.76 -0.63
C VAL A 38 -4.94 19.96 0.84
N HIS A 39 -4.61 21.11 1.40
CA HIS A 39 -4.92 21.47 2.78
C HIS A 39 -5.86 22.66 2.82
N ILE A 40 -6.96 22.51 3.55
CA ILE A 40 -7.98 23.54 3.81
C ILE A 40 -7.96 23.85 5.30
N ALA A 41 -7.75 25.13 5.65
CA ALA A 41 -7.84 25.61 7.02
C ALA A 41 -8.33 27.07 7.04
N VAL A 42 -8.94 27.48 8.14
CA VAL A 42 -9.44 28.84 8.33
C VAL A 42 -8.28 29.84 8.52
N GLY A 43 -8.45 31.04 7.97
CA GLY A 43 -7.50 32.15 8.12
C GLY A 43 -6.30 32.14 7.19
N ILE A 44 -6.20 31.14 6.31
CA ILE A 44 -5.16 31.04 5.27
C ILE A 44 -5.79 30.64 3.93
N PRO A 45 -5.14 30.97 2.79
CA PRO A 45 -5.50 30.36 1.52
C PRO A 45 -5.31 28.85 1.53
N PRO A 46 -6.05 28.07 0.70
CA PRO A 46 -5.77 26.66 0.48
C PRO A 46 -4.28 26.44 0.11
N LYS A 47 -3.69 25.36 0.61
CA LYS A 47 -2.32 25.01 0.30
C LYS A 47 -2.21 23.66 -0.41
N LEU A 48 -1.39 23.62 -1.44
CA LEU A 48 -1.05 22.42 -2.20
C LEU A 48 0.34 21.94 -1.78
N ARG A 49 0.49 20.64 -1.60
CA ARG A 49 1.81 20.03 -1.41
C ARG A 49 2.38 19.60 -2.76
N ILE A 50 3.34 20.33 -3.27
CA ILE A 50 4.00 20.08 -4.55
C ILE A 50 5.47 19.78 -4.29
N ASN A 51 5.96 18.61 -4.73
CA ASN A 51 7.36 18.17 -4.48
C ASN A 51 7.77 18.25 -2.99
N GLY A 52 6.84 17.91 -2.08
CA GLY A 52 7.04 17.92 -0.62
C GLY A 52 6.91 19.30 0.04
N LYS A 53 6.81 20.39 -0.71
CA LYS A 53 6.66 21.77 -0.19
C LYS A 53 5.21 22.23 -0.24
N LEU A 54 4.76 22.94 0.79
CA LEU A 54 3.44 23.60 0.80
C LEU A 54 3.52 24.91 0.02
N THR A 55 2.67 25.04 -0.98
CA THR A 55 2.51 26.22 -1.84
C THR A 55 1.09 26.75 -1.71
N GLU A 56 0.94 28.06 -1.52
CA GLU A 56 -0.37 28.71 -1.42
C GLU A 56 -1.04 28.79 -2.79
N VAL A 57 -2.37 28.65 -2.78
CA VAL A 57 -3.22 28.98 -3.92
C VAL A 57 -3.53 30.48 -3.86
N GLU A 58 -3.50 31.18 -4.98
CA GLU A 58 -3.75 32.61 -5.06
C GLU A 58 -5.25 32.95 -4.95
N VAL A 59 -5.79 32.74 -3.76
CA VAL A 59 -7.16 33.12 -3.38
C VAL A 59 -7.13 33.77 -2.00
N PRO A 60 -8.15 34.54 -1.59
CA PRO A 60 -8.19 35.11 -0.26
C PRO A 60 -8.12 34.04 0.84
N PRO A 61 -7.65 34.41 2.05
CA PRO A 61 -7.76 33.54 3.22
C PRO A 61 -9.22 33.14 3.48
N LEU A 62 -9.43 31.84 3.77
CA LEU A 62 -10.76 31.31 3.98
C LEU A 62 -11.36 31.80 5.30
N SER A 63 -12.62 32.27 5.27
CA SER A 63 -13.38 32.48 6.48
C SER A 63 -13.87 31.15 7.08
N PRO A 64 -14.34 31.10 8.33
CA PRO A 64 -14.91 29.89 8.91
C PRO A 64 -16.09 29.31 8.10
N SER A 65 -16.93 30.16 7.51
CA SER A 65 -18.05 29.74 6.66
C SER A 65 -17.56 29.13 5.34
N ASP A 66 -16.58 29.79 4.67
CA ASP A 66 -16.10 29.33 3.37
C ASP A 66 -15.40 27.96 3.48
N ALA A 67 -14.56 27.80 4.52
CA ALA A 67 -13.90 26.52 4.79
C ALA A 67 -14.93 25.41 5.09
N ALA A 68 -15.92 25.70 5.96
CA ALA A 68 -16.94 24.73 6.32
C ALA A 68 -17.79 24.32 5.10
N GLU A 69 -18.22 25.27 4.27
CA GLU A 69 -19.03 25.01 3.09
C GLU A 69 -18.27 24.24 2.01
N ALA A 70 -17.02 24.65 1.73
CA ALA A 70 -16.15 23.96 0.80
C ALA A 70 -15.93 22.50 1.22
N ILE A 71 -15.54 22.25 2.47
CA ILE A 71 -15.32 20.89 3.00
C ILE A 71 -16.63 20.10 2.98
N ALA A 72 -17.75 20.68 3.45
CA ALA A 72 -19.04 19.99 3.50
C ALA A 72 -19.56 19.58 2.10
N SER A 73 -19.17 20.29 1.03
CA SER A 73 -19.52 19.94 -0.35
C SER A 73 -19.00 18.57 -0.79
N THR A 74 -17.93 18.08 -0.16
CA THR A 74 -17.34 16.75 -0.44
C THR A 74 -17.84 15.66 0.50
N MET A 75 -18.64 16.00 1.53
CA MET A 75 -19.09 15.08 2.57
C MET A 75 -20.50 14.56 2.28
N LYS A 76 -20.70 13.26 2.57
CA LYS A 76 -22.04 12.66 2.67
C LYS A 76 -22.60 12.90 4.08
N GLU A 77 -23.92 12.79 4.26
CA GLU A 77 -24.57 13.01 5.58
C GLU A 77 -24.00 12.12 6.69
N ARG A 78 -23.65 10.86 6.39
CA ARG A 78 -22.98 9.96 7.33
C ARG A 78 -21.63 10.51 7.83
N HIS A 79 -20.85 11.17 6.95
CA HIS A 79 -19.55 11.74 7.32
C HIS A 79 -19.72 12.95 8.25
N LYS A 80 -20.76 13.78 8.01
CA LYS A 80 -21.10 14.92 8.89
C LYS A 80 -21.50 14.44 10.28
N ALA A 81 -22.29 13.37 10.37
CA ALA A 81 -22.70 12.77 11.65
C ALA A 81 -21.50 12.24 12.44
N ILE A 82 -20.54 11.56 11.77
CA ILE A 82 -19.32 11.07 12.42
C ILE A 82 -18.44 12.23 12.89
N LEU A 83 -18.26 13.26 12.06
CA LEU A 83 -17.50 14.46 12.42
C LEU A 83 -18.09 15.15 13.65
N GLN A 84 -19.41 15.27 13.72
CA GLN A 84 -20.11 15.86 14.85
C GLN A 84 -19.94 15.05 16.15
N ASP A 85 -19.90 13.72 16.05
CA ASP A 85 -19.75 12.80 17.19
C ASP A 85 -18.30 12.72 17.69
N ARG A 86 -17.33 12.62 16.75
CA ARG A 86 -15.93 12.29 17.07
C ARG A 86 -14.94 13.44 16.91
N GLY A 87 -15.33 14.52 16.23
CA GLY A 87 -14.45 15.65 15.93
C GLY A 87 -13.51 15.40 14.72
N GLU A 88 -13.54 14.21 14.14
CA GLU A 88 -12.75 13.84 12.95
C GLU A 88 -13.45 12.75 12.14
N VAL A 89 -13.18 12.70 10.84
CA VAL A 89 -13.67 11.64 9.94
C VAL A 89 -12.73 11.44 8.76
N ASP A 90 -12.42 10.17 8.46
CA ASP A 90 -11.75 9.74 7.24
C ASP A 90 -12.76 9.20 6.23
N PHE A 91 -12.60 9.53 4.95
CA PHE A 91 -13.41 8.98 3.86
C PHE A 91 -12.71 9.14 2.51
N SER A 92 -13.20 8.41 1.51
CA SER A 92 -12.78 8.59 0.12
C SER A 92 -13.76 9.48 -0.62
N PHE A 93 -13.22 10.43 -1.38
CA PHE A 93 -13.96 11.30 -2.30
C PHE A 93 -13.58 10.96 -3.73
N ASP A 94 -14.56 10.59 -4.56
CA ASP A 94 -14.39 10.27 -5.97
C ASP A 94 -15.11 11.26 -6.85
N SER A 95 -14.42 11.77 -7.89
CA SER A 95 -15.02 12.58 -8.95
C SER A 95 -14.50 12.10 -10.31
N PRO A 96 -15.36 11.96 -11.33
CA PRO A 96 -14.91 11.60 -12.68
C PRO A 96 -13.89 12.58 -13.26
N GLU A 97 -13.90 13.83 -12.82
CA GLU A 97 -13.06 14.91 -13.34
C GLU A 97 -11.69 14.97 -12.62
N THR A 98 -11.65 14.59 -11.33
CA THR A 98 -10.47 14.78 -10.49
C THR A 98 -9.83 13.48 -10.02
N GLY A 99 -10.50 12.35 -10.22
CA GLY A 99 -10.10 11.06 -9.66
C GLY A 99 -10.45 10.91 -8.19
N ARG A 100 -9.71 10.07 -7.49
CA ARG A 100 -9.95 9.71 -6.09
C ARG A 100 -9.02 10.46 -5.14
N PHE A 101 -9.59 10.91 -4.02
CA PHE A 101 -8.88 11.50 -2.89
C PHE A 101 -9.23 10.76 -1.60
N ARG A 102 -8.23 10.49 -0.77
CA ARG A 102 -8.42 10.19 0.64
C ARG A 102 -8.56 11.52 1.38
N VAL A 103 -9.63 11.67 2.13
CA VAL A 103 -9.99 12.90 2.82
C VAL A 103 -10.01 12.64 4.33
N ASN A 104 -9.26 13.43 5.07
CA ASN A 104 -9.41 13.54 6.51
C ASN A 104 -9.97 14.93 6.83
N VAL A 105 -11.14 14.99 7.47
CA VAL A 105 -11.74 16.22 8.00
C VAL A 105 -11.67 16.17 9.50
N PHE A 106 -11.23 17.26 10.12
CA PHE A 106 -11.08 17.37 11.57
C PHE A 106 -11.44 18.77 12.07
N MET A 107 -11.73 18.86 13.38
CA MET A 107 -11.99 20.13 14.04
C MET A 107 -10.69 20.76 14.55
N ASP A 108 -10.44 22.03 14.19
CA ASP A 108 -9.33 22.86 14.70
C ASP A 108 -9.92 24.13 15.32
N ARG A 109 -9.81 24.27 16.66
CA ARG A 109 -10.30 25.42 17.43
C ARG A 109 -11.75 25.79 17.12
N GLY A 110 -12.61 24.77 16.99
CA GLY A 110 -14.02 24.92 16.70
C GLY A 110 -14.36 25.14 15.21
N ASN A 111 -13.39 25.13 14.32
CA ASN A 111 -13.59 25.27 12.89
C ASN A 111 -13.27 23.94 12.17
N MET A 112 -13.86 23.73 11.00
CA MET A 112 -13.48 22.60 10.13
C MET A 112 -12.15 22.87 9.43
N ALA A 113 -11.30 21.85 9.41
CA ALA A 113 -10.11 21.78 8.57
C ALA A 113 -10.09 20.44 7.84
N ALA A 114 -9.39 20.36 6.70
CA ALA A 114 -9.32 19.14 5.91
C ALA A 114 -7.99 18.97 5.19
N ALA A 115 -7.59 17.70 5.03
CA ALA A 115 -6.48 17.30 4.18
C ALA A 115 -7.01 16.31 3.13
N TYR A 116 -6.81 16.62 1.86
CA TYR A 116 -7.15 15.77 0.72
C TYR A 116 -5.87 15.22 0.13
N ARG A 117 -5.66 13.91 0.21
CA ARG A 117 -4.53 13.23 -0.41
C ARG A 117 -4.96 12.58 -1.70
N ARG A 118 -4.29 12.93 -2.80
CA ARG A 118 -4.54 12.31 -4.10
C ARG A 118 -4.17 10.84 -4.08
N VAL A 119 -5.08 9.99 -4.55
CA VAL A 119 -4.84 8.57 -4.78
C VAL A 119 -4.37 8.40 -6.24
N GLU A 120 -3.26 7.68 -6.41
CA GLU A 120 -2.72 7.45 -7.75
C GLU A 120 -3.64 6.53 -8.56
N THR A 121 -3.92 6.91 -9.81
CA THR A 121 -4.77 6.14 -10.72
C THR A 121 -3.97 5.24 -11.65
N GLN A 122 -2.68 5.53 -11.84
CA GLN A 122 -1.80 4.71 -12.68
C GLN A 122 -1.06 3.71 -11.82
N ILE A 123 -1.35 2.43 -12.04
CA ILE A 123 -0.64 1.33 -11.37
C ILE A 123 0.65 1.07 -12.14
N PRO A 124 1.84 1.24 -11.50
CA PRO A 124 3.10 0.96 -12.17
C PRO A 124 3.22 -0.52 -12.55
N ARG A 125 3.85 -0.80 -13.69
CA ARG A 125 4.12 -2.19 -14.09
C ARG A 125 5.23 -2.80 -13.23
N PRO A 126 5.24 -4.15 -13.05
CA PRO A 126 6.25 -4.83 -12.25
C PRO A 126 7.70 -4.54 -12.67
N ASP A 127 7.95 -4.41 -13.99
CA ASP A 127 9.27 -4.09 -14.54
C ASP A 127 9.76 -2.69 -14.13
N GLN A 128 8.85 -1.72 -14.05
CA GLN A 128 9.17 -0.35 -13.60
C GLN A 128 9.52 -0.29 -12.10
N LEU A 129 9.00 -1.21 -11.33
CA LEU A 129 9.25 -1.32 -9.89
C LEU A 129 10.46 -2.21 -9.55
N GLY A 130 11.04 -2.86 -10.55
CA GLY A 130 12.13 -3.83 -10.34
C GLY A 130 11.68 -5.09 -9.59
N ILE A 131 10.39 -5.46 -9.65
CA ILE A 131 9.89 -6.66 -8.97
C ILE A 131 10.48 -7.89 -9.66
N PRO A 132 11.15 -8.81 -8.91
CA PRO A 132 11.70 -10.02 -9.48
C PRO A 132 10.64 -10.86 -10.19
N ARG A 133 11.02 -11.47 -11.32
CA ARG A 133 10.10 -12.25 -12.16
C ARG A 133 9.39 -13.35 -11.37
N GLU A 134 10.12 -14.04 -10.51
CA GLU A 134 9.62 -15.15 -9.70
C GLU A 134 8.53 -14.68 -8.73
N VAL A 135 8.63 -13.44 -8.24
CA VAL A 135 7.61 -12.80 -7.41
C VAL A 135 6.38 -12.43 -8.25
N VAL A 136 6.59 -11.86 -9.44
CA VAL A 136 5.47 -11.54 -10.35
C VAL A 136 4.69 -12.79 -10.69
N GLU A 137 5.37 -13.89 -11.04
CA GLU A 137 4.73 -15.16 -11.46
C GLU A 137 3.88 -15.84 -10.36
N LEU A 138 3.95 -15.37 -9.10
CA LEU A 138 3.11 -15.89 -8.01
C LEU A 138 1.61 -15.67 -8.25
N TYR A 139 1.22 -14.66 -9.06
CA TYR A 139 -0.20 -14.47 -9.41
C TYR A 139 -0.82 -15.65 -10.18
N LYS A 140 0.00 -16.52 -10.78
CA LYS A 140 -0.45 -17.72 -11.51
C LYS A 140 -0.73 -18.93 -10.61
N ARG A 141 -0.42 -18.85 -9.32
CA ARG A 141 -0.75 -19.90 -8.37
C ARG A 141 -2.28 -20.01 -8.25
N LYS A 142 -2.76 -21.24 -8.19
CA LYS A 142 -4.21 -21.47 -8.07
C LYS A 142 -4.72 -21.29 -6.64
N ARG A 143 -3.84 -21.43 -5.65
CA ARG A 143 -4.14 -21.28 -4.22
C ARG A 143 -2.84 -21.05 -3.45
N GLY A 144 -2.99 -20.59 -2.23
CA GLY A 144 -1.88 -20.42 -1.28
C GLY A 144 -1.83 -19.02 -0.71
N LEU A 145 -0.82 -18.76 0.10
CA LEU A 145 -0.61 -17.48 0.80
C LEU A 145 0.70 -16.85 0.32
N VAL A 146 0.62 -15.62 -0.16
CA VAL A 146 1.77 -14.80 -0.55
C VAL A 146 1.81 -13.57 0.34
N LEU A 147 2.95 -13.30 0.96
CA LEU A 147 3.14 -12.20 1.89
C LEU A 147 4.14 -11.19 1.36
N VAL A 148 3.75 -9.91 1.33
CA VAL A 148 4.65 -8.79 1.07
C VAL A 148 4.86 -8.02 2.37
N THR A 149 6.11 -7.93 2.83
CA THR A 149 6.42 -7.41 4.16
C THR A 149 7.43 -6.27 4.11
N GLY A 150 7.57 -5.54 5.19
CA GLY A 150 8.49 -4.40 5.30
C GLY A 150 7.89 -3.24 6.07
N PRO A 151 8.68 -2.23 6.41
CA PRO A 151 8.21 -1.07 7.17
C PRO A 151 7.16 -0.26 6.41
N THR A 152 6.49 0.66 7.12
CA THR A 152 5.60 1.64 6.49
C THR A 152 6.36 2.47 5.47
N GLY A 153 5.77 2.68 4.30
CA GLY A 153 6.41 3.43 3.21
C GLY A 153 7.43 2.65 2.38
N SER A 154 7.58 1.32 2.59
CA SER A 154 8.47 0.49 1.77
C SER A 154 7.90 0.13 0.39
N GLY A 155 6.65 0.54 0.07
CA GLY A 155 6.03 0.32 -1.24
C GLY A 155 5.25 -1.00 -1.37
N LYS A 156 4.87 -1.65 -0.27
CA LYS A 156 4.11 -2.93 -0.26
C LYS A 156 2.83 -2.86 -1.08
N SER A 157 2.00 -1.85 -0.83
CA SER A 157 0.72 -1.66 -1.55
C SER A 157 0.94 -1.46 -3.04
N THR A 158 1.97 -0.70 -3.43
CA THR A 158 2.34 -0.49 -4.84
C THR A 158 2.76 -1.80 -5.52
N THR A 159 3.57 -2.60 -4.83
CA THR A 159 4.01 -3.93 -5.31
C THR A 159 2.82 -4.86 -5.48
N LEU A 160 1.92 -4.94 -4.48
CA LEU A 160 0.73 -5.78 -4.56
C LEU A 160 -0.24 -5.28 -5.64
N ALA A 161 -0.49 -3.98 -5.73
CA ALA A 161 -1.33 -3.41 -6.79
C ALA A 161 -0.78 -3.77 -8.19
N SER A 162 0.54 -3.71 -8.37
CA SER A 162 1.20 -4.08 -9.62
C SER A 162 1.01 -5.58 -9.97
N ILE A 163 1.13 -6.47 -8.98
CA ILE A 163 0.92 -7.91 -9.15
C ILE A 163 -0.56 -8.23 -9.42
N ILE A 164 -1.48 -7.62 -8.67
CA ILE A 164 -2.94 -7.76 -8.88
C ILE A 164 -3.35 -7.23 -10.25
N ASN A 165 -2.81 -6.08 -10.68
CA ASN A 165 -3.08 -5.58 -12.02
C ASN A 165 -2.56 -6.53 -13.11
N LYS A 166 -1.40 -7.18 -12.88
CA LYS A 166 -0.87 -8.21 -13.78
C LYS A 166 -1.78 -9.44 -13.84
N ALA A 167 -2.37 -9.86 -12.73
CA ALA A 167 -3.41 -10.90 -12.70
C ALA A 167 -4.65 -10.47 -13.51
N ASN A 168 -5.16 -9.27 -13.25
CA ASN A 168 -6.32 -8.67 -13.93
C ASN A 168 -6.16 -8.60 -15.47
N GLU A 169 -4.94 -8.33 -15.95
CA GLU A 169 -4.64 -8.28 -17.39
C GLU A 169 -4.56 -9.67 -18.05
N ASN A 170 -4.27 -10.72 -17.30
CA ASN A 170 -3.89 -12.02 -17.87
C ASN A 170 -4.83 -13.16 -17.53
N LEU A 171 -5.55 -13.11 -16.40
CA LEU A 171 -6.45 -14.14 -15.92
C LEU A 171 -7.91 -13.72 -16.12
N THR A 172 -8.80 -14.72 -16.17
CA THR A 172 -10.27 -14.52 -16.22
C THR A 172 -10.90 -14.81 -14.86
N ASP A 173 -10.17 -14.52 -13.81
CA ASP A 173 -10.47 -14.85 -12.42
C ASP A 173 -11.30 -13.72 -11.76
N HIS A 174 -11.96 -14.04 -10.64
CA HIS A 174 -12.57 -13.04 -9.77
C HIS A 174 -11.60 -12.64 -8.67
N ILE A 175 -11.23 -11.37 -8.63
CA ILE A 175 -10.29 -10.79 -7.67
C ILE A 175 -11.07 -9.92 -6.69
N ILE A 176 -10.93 -10.18 -5.40
CA ILE A 176 -11.49 -9.34 -4.34
C ILE A 176 -10.33 -8.69 -3.57
N THR A 177 -10.38 -7.38 -3.41
CA THR A 177 -9.43 -6.67 -2.53
C THR A 177 -10.16 -6.11 -1.31
N LEU A 178 -9.51 -6.23 -0.16
CA LEU A 178 -9.95 -5.71 1.13
C LEU A 178 -8.88 -4.75 1.62
N GLU A 179 -9.16 -3.45 1.70
CA GLU A 179 -8.15 -2.40 1.87
C GLU A 179 -8.58 -1.35 2.92
N ASP A 180 -7.62 -0.67 3.52
CA ASP A 180 -7.86 0.39 4.53
C ASP A 180 -6.81 1.51 4.43
N PRO A 181 -7.03 2.51 3.57
CA PRO A 181 -8.03 2.60 2.50
C PRO A 181 -7.53 1.98 1.17
N ILE A 182 -8.36 2.05 0.12
CA ILE A 182 -7.95 1.72 -1.25
C ILE A 182 -6.91 2.74 -1.73
N GLU A 183 -5.68 2.26 -2.06
CA GLU A 183 -4.58 3.11 -2.54
C GLU A 183 -4.50 3.19 -4.07
N TYR A 184 -4.97 2.18 -4.80
CA TYR A 184 -4.99 2.12 -6.26
C TYR A 184 -6.33 1.61 -6.76
N ILE A 185 -6.86 2.23 -7.81
CA ILE A 185 -8.10 1.76 -8.43
C ILE A 185 -7.78 0.78 -9.55
N HIS A 186 -8.33 -0.42 -9.45
CA HIS A 186 -8.27 -1.43 -10.50
C HIS A 186 -9.54 -1.36 -11.36
N HIS A 187 -9.38 -1.12 -12.65
CA HIS A 187 -10.49 -1.25 -13.61
C HIS A 187 -10.59 -2.72 -14.04
N HIS A 188 -11.82 -3.23 -14.22
CA HIS A 188 -12.02 -4.56 -14.78
C HIS A 188 -11.32 -4.67 -16.14
N ASN A 189 -10.59 -5.77 -16.37
CA ASN A 189 -9.98 -6.09 -17.65
C ASN A 189 -10.42 -7.51 -18.07
N LYS A 190 -9.51 -8.50 -18.07
CA LYS A 190 -9.92 -9.90 -18.24
C LYS A 190 -10.56 -10.46 -16.98
N ALA A 191 -10.08 -10.05 -15.82
CA ALA A 191 -10.64 -10.42 -14.52
C ALA A 191 -11.75 -9.45 -14.09
N ILE A 192 -12.61 -9.91 -13.19
CA ILE A 192 -13.48 -9.05 -12.41
C ILE A 192 -12.69 -8.63 -11.16
N VAL A 193 -12.62 -7.34 -10.85
CA VAL A 193 -11.95 -6.84 -9.65
C VAL A 193 -12.94 -6.08 -8.79
N ASN A 194 -13.26 -6.60 -7.62
CA ASN A 194 -14.10 -5.95 -6.63
C ASN A 194 -13.22 -5.46 -5.47
N GLN A 195 -13.18 -4.15 -5.24
CA GLN A 195 -12.41 -3.54 -4.17
C GLN A 195 -13.35 -3.09 -3.05
N ARG A 196 -13.06 -3.50 -1.81
CA ARG A 196 -13.87 -3.18 -0.64
C ARG A 196 -13.01 -2.45 0.40
N GLU A 197 -13.45 -1.27 0.79
CA GLU A 197 -12.75 -0.42 1.76
C GLU A 197 -13.30 -0.65 3.17
N VAL A 198 -12.40 -0.89 4.14
CA VAL A 198 -12.77 -1.00 5.56
C VAL A 198 -13.29 0.37 6.06
N GLY A 199 -14.34 0.35 6.87
CA GLY A 199 -15.02 1.56 7.34
C GLY A 199 -16.03 2.15 6.34
N MET A 200 -15.97 1.75 5.05
CA MET A 200 -16.88 2.21 4.00
C MET A 200 -17.82 1.11 3.52
N ASP A 201 -17.24 0.01 3.04
CA ASP A 201 -17.94 -1.12 2.40
C ASP A 201 -18.03 -2.32 3.34
N THR A 202 -17.20 -2.34 4.38
CA THR A 202 -17.15 -3.40 5.39
C THR A 202 -16.67 -2.83 6.74
N LEU A 203 -16.97 -3.55 7.83
CA LEU A 203 -16.64 -3.10 9.18
C LEU A 203 -15.19 -3.40 9.59
N SER A 204 -14.60 -4.49 9.08
CA SER A 204 -13.24 -4.92 9.42
C SER A 204 -12.70 -5.89 8.37
N TYR A 205 -11.39 -6.11 8.37
CA TYR A 205 -10.74 -7.12 7.53
C TYR A 205 -11.30 -8.53 7.78
N ALA A 206 -11.48 -8.92 9.04
CA ALA A 206 -12.00 -10.24 9.40
C ALA A 206 -13.43 -10.45 8.88
N ASN A 207 -14.30 -9.44 9.02
CA ASN A 207 -15.67 -9.50 8.50
C ASN A 207 -15.68 -9.57 6.97
N ALA A 208 -14.88 -8.73 6.32
CA ALA A 208 -14.77 -8.69 4.87
C ALA A 208 -14.26 -10.01 4.29
N LEU A 209 -13.21 -10.58 4.89
CA LEU A 209 -12.60 -11.82 4.43
C LEU A 209 -13.55 -13.02 4.59
N ARG A 210 -14.29 -13.11 5.72
CA ARG A 210 -15.33 -14.13 5.88
C ARG A 210 -16.47 -13.99 4.86
N ALA A 211 -16.83 -12.77 4.49
CA ALA A 211 -17.82 -12.52 3.45
C ALA A 211 -17.29 -12.91 2.07
N ALA A 212 -16.06 -12.50 1.76
CA ALA A 212 -15.41 -12.78 0.48
C ALA A 212 -15.40 -14.28 0.13
N LEU A 213 -15.19 -15.17 1.10
CA LEU A 213 -15.25 -16.62 0.87
C LEU A 213 -16.60 -17.15 0.33
N ARG A 214 -17.65 -16.33 0.29
CA ARG A 214 -18.96 -16.65 -0.29
C ARG A 214 -19.27 -15.83 -1.55
N GLU A 215 -18.30 -15.05 -2.01
CA GLU A 215 -18.41 -14.16 -3.17
C GLU A 215 -17.72 -14.76 -4.42
N ASP A 216 -17.40 -16.06 -4.38
CA ASP A 216 -16.75 -16.82 -5.47
C ASP A 216 -15.42 -16.21 -5.94
N PRO A 217 -14.46 -15.91 -5.04
CA PRO A 217 -13.19 -15.35 -5.42
C PRO A 217 -12.16 -16.41 -5.80
N ASP A 218 -11.35 -16.16 -6.79
CA ASP A 218 -10.13 -16.93 -7.08
C ASP A 218 -8.93 -16.33 -6.36
N ILE A 219 -8.84 -14.97 -6.33
CA ILE A 219 -7.76 -14.22 -5.72
C ILE A 219 -8.33 -13.24 -4.69
N ILE A 220 -7.75 -13.25 -3.50
CA ILE A 220 -8.10 -12.33 -2.42
C ILE A 220 -6.86 -11.52 -2.02
N LEU A 221 -6.96 -10.18 -2.06
CA LEU A 221 -5.97 -9.29 -1.44
C LEU A 221 -6.51 -8.82 -0.09
N VAL A 222 -5.81 -9.13 0.98
CA VAL A 222 -6.04 -8.57 2.32
C VAL A 222 -4.96 -7.52 2.57
N GLY A 223 -5.34 -6.25 2.64
CA GLY A 223 -4.40 -5.13 2.73
C GLY A 223 -3.36 -5.31 3.81
N GLU A 224 -3.76 -5.75 5.00
CA GLU A 224 -2.84 -6.14 6.08
C GLU A 224 -3.48 -7.16 7.04
N MET A 225 -2.61 -7.96 7.66
CA MET A 225 -2.98 -8.94 8.70
C MET A 225 -2.36 -8.51 10.04
N ARG A 226 -3.15 -7.93 10.94
CA ARG A 226 -2.68 -7.45 12.26
C ARG A 226 -3.11 -8.31 13.42
N ASP A 227 -4.22 -9.01 13.28
CA ASP A 227 -4.89 -9.73 14.36
C ASP A 227 -5.05 -11.22 14.07
N LEU A 228 -5.26 -11.98 15.13
CA LEU A 228 -5.41 -13.42 15.11
C LEU A 228 -6.54 -13.87 14.16
N GLU A 229 -7.67 -13.18 14.19
CA GLU A 229 -8.85 -13.57 13.42
C GLU A 229 -8.61 -13.42 11.92
N THR A 230 -8.04 -12.30 11.50
CA THR A 230 -7.69 -12.04 10.10
C THR A 230 -6.66 -13.05 9.60
N ILE A 231 -5.59 -13.33 10.38
CA ILE A 231 -4.55 -14.28 10.00
C ILE A 231 -5.12 -15.70 9.89
N SER A 232 -5.90 -16.14 10.88
CA SER A 232 -6.52 -17.46 10.87
C SER A 232 -7.44 -17.65 9.66
N THR A 233 -8.25 -16.64 9.35
CA THR A 233 -9.17 -16.68 8.21
C THR A 233 -8.42 -16.67 6.88
N ALA A 234 -7.32 -15.93 6.76
CA ALA A 234 -6.47 -15.91 5.56
C ALA A 234 -5.79 -17.26 5.31
N ILE A 235 -5.28 -17.92 6.35
CA ILE A 235 -4.72 -19.27 6.26
C ILE A 235 -5.82 -20.25 5.79
N THR A 236 -7.00 -20.19 6.38
CA THR A 236 -8.14 -21.03 6.00
C THR A 236 -8.56 -20.79 4.54
N ALA A 237 -8.62 -19.54 4.09
CA ALA A 237 -8.91 -19.20 2.70
C ALA A 237 -7.89 -19.85 1.74
N ALA A 238 -6.60 -19.76 2.08
CA ALA A 238 -5.53 -20.37 1.30
C ALA A 238 -5.59 -21.92 1.29
N GLU A 239 -6.03 -22.54 2.39
CA GLU A 239 -6.25 -24.01 2.48
C GLU A 239 -7.43 -24.46 1.62
N THR A 240 -8.49 -23.64 1.58
CA THR A 240 -9.75 -23.98 0.89
C THR A 240 -9.76 -23.66 -0.60
N GLY A 241 -8.63 -23.24 -1.18
CA GLY A 241 -8.46 -23.18 -2.62
C GLY A 241 -8.24 -21.79 -3.21
N HIS A 242 -8.19 -20.74 -2.38
CA HIS A 242 -8.00 -19.36 -2.84
C HIS A 242 -6.51 -18.95 -2.85
N LEU A 243 -6.13 -18.10 -3.78
CA LEU A 243 -4.84 -17.42 -3.75
C LEU A 243 -4.96 -16.13 -2.92
N VAL A 244 -4.31 -16.09 -1.78
CA VAL A 244 -4.38 -14.96 -0.85
C VAL A 244 -3.08 -14.17 -0.87
N PHE A 245 -3.17 -12.87 -1.15
CA PHE A 245 -2.09 -11.90 -0.99
C PHE A 245 -2.33 -11.07 0.26
N SER A 246 -1.29 -10.79 1.03
CA SER A 246 -1.43 -9.88 2.18
C SER A 246 -0.12 -9.22 2.57
N THR A 247 -0.20 -8.26 3.52
CA THR A 247 0.98 -7.59 4.06
C THR A 247 1.14 -7.77 5.57
N LEU A 248 2.40 -7.67 6.01
CA LEU A 248 2.79 -7.46 7.41
C LEU A 248 3.87 -6.38 7.49
N HIS A 249 4.09 -5.84 8.70
CA HIS A 249 5.12 -4.82 8.95
C HIS A 249 6.44 -5.39 9.47
N THR A 250 6.66 -6.68 9.31
CA THR A 250 7.90 -7.38 9.69
C THR A 250 9.02 -7.14 8.68
N ILE A 251 10.26 -7.23 9.12
CA ILE A 251 11.46 -7.16 8.29
C ILE A 251 12.07 -8.57 8.23
N GLY A 252 12.20 -9.12 7.02
CA GLY A 252 12.74 -10.44 6.78
C GLY A 252 11.71 -11.58 6.83
N ALA A 253 11.96 -12.60 6.03
CA ALA A 253 11.04 -13.73 5.86
C ALA A 253 10.94 -14.60 7.13
N ALA A 254 12.06 -14.89 7.78
CA ALA A 254 12.07 -15.67 9.02
C ALA A 254 11.23 -15.00 10.12
N SER A 255 11.47 -13.71 10.37
CA SER A 255 10.71 -12.92 11.35
C SER A 255 9.22 -12.84 11.03
N THR A 256 8.87 -12.85 9.74
CA THR A 256 7.47 -12.87 9.29
C THR A 256 6.79 -14.18 9.69
N ILE A 257 7.45 -15.31 9.50
CA ILE A 257 6.93 -16.63 9.89
C ILE A 257 6.73 -16.67 11.41
N ASP A 258 7.74 -16.27 12.18
CA ASP A 258 7.67 -16.26 13.64
C ASP A 258 6.54 -15.34 14.12
N ARG A 259 6.40 -14.14 13.55
CA ARG A 259 5.33 -13.20 13.90
C ARG A 259 3.93 -13.76 13.67
N ILE A 260 3.71 -14.48 12.57
CA ILE A 260 2.42 -15.12 12.31
C ILE A 260 2.12 -16.17 13.37
N ILE A 261 3.11 -16.99 13.72
CA ILE A 261 2.94 -18.09 14.66
C ILE A 261 2.72 -17.57 16.09
N ASP A 262 3.48 -16.55 16.48
CA ASP A 262 3.44 -16.01 17.84
C ASP A 262 2.13 -15.30 18.20
N ILE A 263 1.32 -14.94 17.21
CA ILE A 263 0.00 -14.34 17.47
C ILE A 263 -1.01 -15.37 17.96
N PHE A 264 -0.75 -16.68 17.73
CA PHE A 264 -1.61 -17.77 18.17
C PHE A 264 -1.24 -18.23 19.59
N PRO A 265 -2.24 -18.69 20.37
CA PRO A 265 -1.98 -19.33 21.66
C PRO A 265 -0.98 -20.48 21.53
N THR A 266 -0.12 -20.66 22.53
CA THR A 266 1.01 -21.62 22.49
C THR A 266 0.57 -23.05 22.13
N ASN A 267 -0.59 -23.47 22.59
CA ASN A 267 -1.16 -24.80 22.30
C ASN A 267 -1.61 -24.97 20.86
N GLN A 268 -1.76 -23.90 20.09
CA GLN A 268 -2.16 -23.94 18.66
C GLN A 268 -0.95 -23.75 17.72
N GLN A 269 0.17 -23.23 18.19
CA GLN A 269 1.30 -22.84 17.36
C GLN A 269 1.83 -23.97 16.49
N GLN A 270 1.91 -25.20 17.01
CA GLN A 270 2.40 -26.34 16.23
C GLN A 270 1.44 -26.68 15.08
N GLN A 271 0.14 -26.62 15.29
CA GLN A 271 -0.84 -26.81 14.25
C GLN A 271 -0.72 -25.71 13.17
N VAL A 272 -0.59 -24.45 13.59
CA VAL A 272 -0.45 -23.32 12.67
C VAL A 272 0.85 -23.41 11.86
N ARG A 273 1.97 -23.89 12.43
CA ARG A 273 3.20 -24.19 11.67
C ARG A 273 2.95 -25.16 10.53
N VAL A 274 2.20 -26.22 10.79
CA VAL A 274 1.87 -27.22 9.77
C VAL A 274 0.99 -26.60 8.69
N GLN A 275 -0.06 -25.89 9.06
CA GLN A 275 -0.97 -25.23 8.13
C GLN A 275 -0.24 -24.18 7.28
N LEU A 276 0.52 -23.28 7.92
CA LEU A 276 1.29 -22.26 7.22
C LEU A 276 2.30 -22.88 6.25
N ALA A 277 3.00 -23.94 6.66
CA ALA A 277 3.93 -24.64 5.78
C ALA A 277 3.24 -25.28 4.57
N MET A 278 1.96 -25.65 4.65
CA MET A 278 1.21 -26.20 3.52
C MET A 278 0.77 -25.11 2.54
N VAL A 279 0.31 -23.96 3.04
CA VAL A 279 -0.32 -22.94 2.19
C VAL A 279 0.63 -21.84 1.73
N LEU A 280 1.75 -21.61 2.41
CA LEU A 280 2.67 -20.53 2.07
C LEU A 280 3.28 -20.77 0.68
N GLU A 281 3.25 -19.76 -0.18
CA GLU A 281 3.88 -19.76 -1.51
C GLU A 281 5.13 -18.88 -1.55
N GLY A 282 5.14 -17.78 -0.82
CA GLY A 282 6.31 -16.92 -0.71
C GLY A 282 6.16 -15.81 0.34
N VAL A 283 7.30 -15.32 0.80
CA VAL A 283 7.43 -14.11 1.60
C VAL A 283 8.41 -13.18 0.89
N ILE A 284 7.95 -11.99 0.57
CA ILE A 284 8.71 -10.95 -0.10
C ILE A 284 8.90 -9.80 0.88
N SER A 285 10.10 -9.65 1.42
CA SER A 285 10.41 -8.52 2.30
C SER A 285 11.01 -7.38 1.48
N GLN A 286 10.47 -6.17 1.66
CA GLN A 286 10.77 -5.03 0.81
C GLN A 286 11.26 -3.82 1.61
N SER A 287 12.34 -3.22 1.13
CA SER A 287 12.83 -1.92 1.58
C SER A 287 12.94 -0.95 0.41
N LEU A 288 12.66 0.32 0.63
CA LEU A 288 12.69 1.37 -0.39
C LEU A 288 13.80 2.37 -0.07
N LEU A 289 14.82 2.42 -0.92
CA LEU A 289 16.04 3.21 -0.72
C LEU A 289 16.09 4.42 -1.66
N PRO A 290 16.65 5.57 -1.23
CA PRO A 290 17.02 6.64 -2.14
C PRO A 290 18.07 6.17 -3.16
N ILE A 291 17.94 6.58 -4.42
CA ILE A 291 18.95 6.31 -5.44
C ILE A 291 20.14 7.26 -5.33
N ALA A 292 21.32 6.82 -5.76
CA ALA A 292 22.56 7.57 -5.65
C ALA A 292 22.52 8.94 -6.36
N SER A 293 21.73 9.09 -7.42
CA SER A 293 21.52 10.37 -8.13
C SER A 293 20.74 11.41 -7.34
N GLY A 294 20.15 11.07 -6.20
CA GLY A 294 19.36 11.98 -5.36
C GLY A 294 17.91 12.18 -5.80
N ASN A 295 17.50 11.70 -6.97
CA ASN A 295 16.15 11.87 -7.52
C ASN A 295 15.44 10.55 -7.69
N GLY A 296 14.65 10.13 -6.70
CA GLY A 296 13.84 8.92 -6.74
C GLY A 296 14.24 7.88 -5.72
N ARG A 297 13.59 6.72 -5.80
CA ARG A 297 13.80 5.59 -4.89
C ARG A 297 13.81 4.30 -5.69
N VAL A 298 14.50 3.29 -5.17
CA VAL A 298 14.54 1.92 -5.69
C VAL A 298 14.17 0.92 -4.61
N ALA A 299 13.46 -0.12 -4.95
CA ALA A 299 13.13 -1.19 -4.03
C ALA A 299 14.23 -2.26 -3.99
N ALA A 300 14.60 -2.69 -2.79
CA ALA A 300 15.35 -3.91 -2.55
C ALA A 300 14.38 -4.99 -2.06
N PHE A 301 14.50 -6.19 -2.59
CA PHE A 301 13.62 -7.31 -2.30
C PHE A 301 14.41 -8.48 -1.70
N GLU A 302 14.05 -8.92 -0.50
CA GLU A 302 14.34 -10.27 -0.06
C GLU A 302 13.21 -11.18 -0.56
N VAL A 303 13.56 -12.27 -1.21
CA VAL A 303 12.59 -13.21 -1.77
C VAL A 303 12.81 -14.59 -1.19
N MET A 304 11.83 -15.09 -0.45
CA MET A 304 11.72 -16.46 0.02
C MET A 304 10.56 -17.16 -0.70
N LEU A 305 10.85 -18.19 -1.46
CA LEU A 305 9.83 -19.07 -2.03
C LEU A 305 9.68 -20.33 -1.18
N ALA A 306 8.46 -20.82 -1.03
CA ALA A 306 8.16 -21.96 -0.17
C ALA A 306 8.57 -23.29 -0.79
N SER A 307 9.89 -23.50 -0.95
CA SER A 307 10.47 -24.78 -1.36
C SER A 307 10.20 -25.88 -0.31
N PRO A 308 10.35 -27.18 -0.66
CA PRO A 308 10.21 -28.27 0.30
C PRO A 308 11.11 -28.10 1.55
N ALA A 309 12.32 -27.55 1.39
CA ALA A 309 13.22 -27.25 2.49
C ALA A 309 12.65 -26.18 3.42
N ILE A 310 12.17 -25.05 2.88
CA ILE A 310 11.54 -23.98 3.66
C ILE A 310 10.31 -24.51 4.41
N ARG A 311 9.43 -25.27 3.74
CA ARG A 311 8.27 -25.87 4.35
C ARG A 311 8.63 -26.80 5.52
N SER A 312 9.73 -27.56 5.42
CA SER A 312 10.23 -28.42 6.52
C SER A 312 10.72 -27.57 7.70
N LEU A 313 11.51 -26.52 7.44
CA LEU A 313 12.02 -25.63 8.48
C LEU A 313 10.88 -24.96 9.28
N ILE A 314 9.81 -24.55 8.60
CA ILE A 314 8.63 -23.96 9.25
C ILE A 314 7.96 -25.01 10.18
N ARG A 315 7.69 -26.22 9.68
CA ARG A 315 7.07 -27.31 10.46
C ARG A 315 7.86 -27.69 11.69
N GLU A 316 9.20 -27.70 11.56
CA GLU A 316 10.12 -28.13 12.61
C GLU A 316 10.54 -26.99 13.56
N ALA A 317 9.95 -25.80 13.44
CA ALA A 317 10.30 -24.60 14.22
C ALA A 317 11.78 -24.19 14.09
N LYS A 318 12.40 -24.44 12.93
CA LYS A 318 13.80 -24.12 12.61
C LYS A 318 13.92 -22.85 11.78
N THR A 319 13.11 -21.83 12.07
CA THR A 319 13.02 -20.57 11.31
C THR A 319 14.37 -19.84 11.22
N HIS A 320 15.24 -20.00 12.22
CA HIS A 320 16.61 -19.46 12.22
C HIS A 320 17.50 -19.98 11.07
N GLN A 321 17.14 -21.11 10.41
CA GLN A 321 17.87 -21.65 9.27
C GLN A 321 17.32 -21.15 7.91
N ILE A 322 16.23 -20.39 7.91
CA ILE A 322 15.60 -19.90 6.69
C ILE A 322 16.55 -18.99 5.91
N GLN A 323 17.25 -18.08 6.59
CA GLN A 323 18.16 -17.14 5.94
C GLN A 323 19.26 -17.85 5.13
N SER A 324 19.92 -18.86 5.71
CA SER A 324 20.94 -19.66 5.01
C SER A 324 20.35 -20.47 3.85
N THR A 325 19.10 -20.93 3.99
CA THR A 325 18.41 -21.65 2.91
C THR A 325 18.07 -20.71 1.75
N ILE A 326 17.62 -19.47 2.02
CA ILE A 326 17.42 -18.44 0.98
C ILE A 326 18.73 -18.20 0.22
N GLN A 327 19.84 -17.99 0.95
CA GLN A 327 21.15 -17.67 0.39
C GLN A 327 21.67 -18.77 -0.56
N THR A 328 21.42 -20.04 -0.23
CA THR A 328 21.84 -21.18 -1.05
C THR A 328 20.86 -21.55 -2.17
N SER A 329 19.67 -20.97 -2.18
CA SER A 329 18.59 -21.29 -3.14
C SER A 329 18.42 -20.24 -4.25
N ARG A 330 19.50 -19.57 -4.62
CA ARG A 330 19.47 -18.50 -5.62
C ARG A 330 19.00 -18.98 -7.01
N ALA A 331 19.30 -20.21 -7.36
CA ALA A 331 18.84 -20.84 -8.60
C ALA A 331 17.29 -20.98 -8.68
N LEU A 332 16.61 -20.92 -7.54
CA LEU A 332 15.14 -20.91 -7.46
C LEU A 332 14.55 -19.51 -7.47
N GLY A 333 15.36 -18.47 -7.63
CA GLY A 333 14.94 -17.08 -7.58
C GLY A 333 14.85 -16.50 -6.16
N MET A 334 15.38 -17.19 -5.16
CA MET A 334 15.47 -16.66 -3.79
C MET A 334 16.69 -15.74 -3.66
N ILE A 335 16.54 -14.68 -2.87
CA ILE A 335 17.60 -13.71 -2.59
C ILE A 335 17.44 -13.14 -1.20
N THR A 336 18.52 -12.98 -0.45
CA THR A 336 18.52 -12.29 0.84
C THR A 336 18.47 -10.77 0.65
N MET A 337 18.02 -10.01 1.68
CA MET A 337 18.04 -8.56 1.62
C MET A 337 19.47 -8.02 1.38
N ASP A 338 20.47 -8.57 2.06
CA ASP A 338 21.86 -8.12 1.94
C ASP A 338 22.44 -8.40 0.55
N ASP A 339 22.06 -9.50 -0.09
CA ASP A 339 22.44 -9.77 -1.47
C ASP A 339 21.77 -8.82 -2.46
N ALA A 340 20.49 -8.51 -2.26
CA ALA A 340 19.77 -7.51 -3.07
C ALA A 340 20.40 -6.12 -2.93
N LEU A 341 20.74 -5.73 -1.70
CA LEU A 341 21.43 -4.47 -1.43
C LEU A 341 22.83 -4.42 -2.09
N TYR A 342 23.55 -5.54 -2.06
CA TYR A 342 24.83 -5.65 -2.74
C TYR A 342 24.69 -5.46 -4.26
N GLU A 343 23.69 -6.06 -4.89
CA GLU A 343 23.44 -5.89 -6.34
C GLU A 343 23.12 -4.45 -6.71
N LEU A 344 22.29 -3.76 -5.90
CA LEU A 344 21.99 -2.34 -6.10
C LEU A 344 23.23 -1.44 -5.90
N TYR A 345 24.11 -1.79 -4.97
CA TYR A 345 25.39 -1.11 -4.80
C TYR A 345 26.33 -1.39 -5.97
N ALA A 346 26.52 -2.63 -6.36
CA ALA A 346 27.42 -3.04 -7.43
C ALA A 346 27.03 -2.45 -8.80
N SER A 347 25.72 -2.23 -9.03
CA SER A 347 25.21 -1.53 -10.22
C SER A 347 25.32 -0.01 -10.13
N GLY A 348 25.79 0.55 -9.00
CA GLY A 348 25.85 2.00 -8.78
C GLY A 348 24.50 2.67 -8.55
N THR A 349 23.41 1.89 -8.38
CA THR A 349 22.06 2.42 -8.15
C THR A 349 21.92 3.07 -6.78
N VAL A 350 22.55 2.49 -5.75
CA VAL A 350 22.59 3.05 -4.39
C VAL A 350 24.05 3.24 -3.93
N THR A 351 24.25 4.17 -3.00
CA THR A 351 25.57 4.38 -2.40
C THR A 351 25.91 3.27 -1.41
N ARG A 352 27.22 3.08 -1.13
CA ARG A 352 27.67 2.15 -0.10
C ARG A 352 27.03 2.45 1.27
N GLU A 353 26.96 3.71 1.64
CA GLU A 353 26.39 4.15 2.90
C GLU A 353 24.91 3.75 3.00
N MET A 354 24.15 4.00 1.92
CA MET A 354 22.74 3.60 1.86
C MET A 354 22.58 2.09 2.01
N ALA A 355 23.29 1.29 1.23
CA ALA A 355 23.22 -0.16 1.33
C ALA A 355 23.56 -0.66 2.74
N MET A 356 24.60 -0.10 3.38
CA MET A 356 24.97 -0.45 4.75
C MET A 356 23.93 -0.05 5.80
N THR A 357 23.22 1.07 5.60
CA THR A 357 22.16 1.53 6.51
C THR A 357 20.96 0.57 6.55
N TYR A 358 20.63 -0.04 5.40
CA TYR A 358 19.49 -0.96 5.27
C TYR A 358 19.86 -2.43 5.43
N ALA A 359 21.15 -2.75 5.62
CA ALA A 359 21.64 -4.11 5.79
C ALA A 359 21.09 -4.79 7.04
N GLN A 360 20.71 -6.06 6.90
CA GLN A 360 20.33 -6.94 8.02
C GLN A 360 21.59 -7.52 8.70
N ASP A 361 22.60 -7.93 7.92
CA ASP A 361 23.93 -8.32 8.37
C ASP A 361 25.00 -7.41 7.76
N GLN A 362 25.33 -6.33 8.50
CA GLN A 362 26.34 -5.37 8.06
C GLN A 362 27.73 -5.98 7.92
N GLN A 363 28.07 -7.02 8.70
CA GLN A 363 29.39 -7.66 8.61
C GLN A 363 29.50 -8.48 7.31
N TYR A 364 28.47 -9.25 7.00
CA TYR A 364 28.37 -9.99 5.75
C TYR A 364 28.44 -9.05 4.53
N LEU A 365 27.59 -8.03 4.52
CA LEU A 365 27.53 -7.08 3.41
C LEU A 365 28.86 -6.35 3.21
N ARG A 366 29.52 -5.92 4.30
CA ARG A 366 30.84 -5.24 4.25
C ARG A 366 31.93 -6.13 3.65
N LYS A 367 32.01 -7.40 4.06
CA LYS A 367 32.96 -8.38 3.49
C LYS A 367 32.73 -8.54 1.99
N LYS A 368 31.48 -8.75 1.60
CA LYS A 368 31.09 -8.93 0.20
C LYS A 368 31.44 -7.71 -0.67
N MET A 369 31.21 -6.48 -0.16
CA MET A 369 31.58 -5.23 -0.85
C MET A 369 33.12 -5.05 -0.97
N ASN A 370 33.90 -5.64 -0.09
CA ASN A 370 35.36 -5.57 -0.12
C ASN A 370 36.00 -6.71 -0.94
N GLY A 371 35.20 -7.59 -1.55
CA GLY A 371 35.70 -8.72 -2.35
C GLY A 371 36.26 -9.87 -1.50
N GLN A 372 35.81 -9.99 -0.25
CA GLN A 372 36.25 -11.03 0.71
C GLN A 372 35.20 -12.12 0.91
#